data_072297645c298e234259bd0e4d943692
#
_entry.id   072297645c298e234259bd0e4d943692
#
_cell.length_a   1.000
_cell.length_b   1.000
_cell.length_c   1.000
_cell.angle_alpha   90.00
_cell.angle_beta   90.00
_cell.angle_gamma   90.00
#
_symmetry.space_group_name_H-M   'P 1'
#
loop_
_entity.id
_entity.type
_entity.pdbx_description
1 polymer ?
#
loop_
_entity_poly.entity_id
_entity_poly.type
_entity_poly.pdbx_seq_one_letter_code
_entity_poly.pdbx_strand_id
1 'polypeptide(L)'
;FSADRDRDVAVGTTSHGAQRADIKLMVDGEIAADSLSRGQSKLLVYALKLAQAAHFKAVTGNSCVFLLDDLPAELDADNCRDVLDYLNSLGCQYFVTGVDKEDFEAVAKEGAKLFHVEHGVISNV
;
A
#
# COMPACT_ATOMS: atom_id res chain seq x y z
N PHE A 1 9.71 -20.69 -25.78
CA PHE A 1 10.05 -19.31 -26.20
C PHE A 1 10.15 -19.13 -27.72
N SER A 2 10.57 -20.13 -28.53
CA SER A 2 10.64 -19.97 -29.99
C SER A 2 9.29 -20.15 -30.69
N ALA A 3 8.44 -21.05 -30.20
CA ALA A 3 7.12 -21.32 -30.77
C ALA A 3 6.11 -20.17 -30.59
N ASP A 4 6.30 -19.34 -29.59
CA ASP A 4 5.40 -18.21 -29.32
C ASP A 4 5.76 -16.97 -30.12
N ARG A 5 7.00 -16.87 -30.60
CA ARG A 5 7.53 -15.67 -31.28
C ARG A 5 6.75 -15.34 -32.58
N ASP A 6 6.45 -16.34 -33.40
CA ASP A 6 5.76 -16.13 -34.68
C ASP A 6 4.32 -15.66 -34.45
N ARG A 7 3.70 -16.17 -33.38
CA ARG A 7 2.37 -15.74 -32.92
C ARG A 7 2.40 -14.32 -32.34
N ASP A 8 3.38 -14.00 -31.52
CA ASP A 8 3.59 -12.68 -30.92
C ASP A 8 3.83 -11.61 -31.99
N VAL A 9 4.61 -11.93 -33.01
CA VAL A 9 4.83 -11.04 -34.16
C VAL A 9 3.54 -10.81 -34.96
N ALA A 10 2.74 -11.84 -35.16
CA ALA A 10 1.47 -11.74 -35.89
C ALA A 10 0.42 -10.91 -35.13
N VAL A 11 0.42 -10.96 -33.80
CA VAL A 11 -0.55 -10.26 -32.94
C VAL A 11 -0.03 -8.87 -32.49
N GLY A 12 1.28 -8.61 -32.64
CA GLY A 12 1.91 -7.35 -32.25
C GLY A 12 2.09 -7.17 -30.73
N THR A 13 1.82 -8.22 -29.94
CA THR A 13 2.01 -8.22 -28.49
C THR A 13 2.52 -9.57 -28.00
N THR A 14 3.34 -9.59 -26.94
CA THR A 14 3.79 -10.83 -26.31
C THR A 14 2.66 -11.58 -25.62
N SER A 15 2.49 -12.85 -25.97
CA SER A 15 1.45 -13.74 -25.42
C SER A 15 1.82 -14.28 -24.04
N HIS A 16 3.13 -14.46 -23.78
CA HIS A 16 3.67 -14.98 -22.52
C HIS A 16 4.80 -14.07 -22.01
N GLY A 17 4.84 -13.83 -20.71
CA GLY A 17 5.88 -13.02 -20.08
C GLY A 17 5.54 -12.59 -18.67
N ALA A 18 6.52 -12.05 -17.94
CA ALA A 18 6.35 -11.59 -16.57
C ALA A 18 5.24 -10.54 -16.41
N GLN A 19 5.00 -9.73 -17.45
CA GLN A 19 3.94 -8.72 -17.48
C GLN A 19 2.51 -9.31 -17.49
N ARG A 20 2.37 -10.61 -17.77
CA ARG A 20 1.09 -11.35 -17.74
C ARG A 20 0.98 -12.29 -16.54
N ALA A 21 2.03 -12.33 -15.71
CA ALA A 21 1.95 -13.06 -14.46
C ALA A 21 0.92 -12.39 -13.54
N ASP A 22 0.09 -13.20 -12.93
CA ASP A 22 -0.92 -12.76 -11.98
C ASP A 22 -0.82 -13.59 -10.71
N ILE A 23 -1.15 -12.98 -9.57
CA ILE A 23 -1.17 -13.63 -8.27
C ILE A 23 -2.63 -13.68 -7.80
N LYS A 24 -3.19 -14.88 -7.74
CA LYS A 24 -4.50 -15.10 -7.17
C LYS A 24 -4.38 -15.27 -5.66
N LEU A 25 -4.95 -14.33 -4.92
CA LEU A 25 -5.04 -14.42 -3.47
C LEU A 25 -6.34 -15.16 -3.13
N MET A 26 -6.22 -16.11 -2.20
CA MET A 26 -7.34 -16.90 -1.72
C MET A 26 -7.58 -16.61 -0.24
N VAL A 27 -8.83 -16.41 0.14
CA VAL A 27 -9.29 -16.25 1.52
C VAL A 27 -10.42 -17.27 1.74
N ASP A 28 -10.24 -18.15 2.71
CA ASP A 28 -11.19 -19.23 3.04
C ASP A 28 -11.59 -20.10 1.84
N GLY A 29 -10.68 -20.29 0.89
CA GLY A 29 -10.87 -21.13 -0.30
C GLY A 29 -11.53 -20.41 -1.49
N GLU A 30 -11.88 -19.14 -1.36
CA GLU A 30 -12.45 -18.31 -2.43
C GLU A 30 -11.42 -17.27 -2.92
N ILE A 31 -11.59 -16.79 -4.16
CA ILE A 31 -10.74 -15.73 -4.71
C ILE A 31 -11.05 -14.43 -3.96
N ALA A 32 -10.03 -13.82 -3.35
CA ALA A 32 -10.18 -12.62 -2.54
C ALA A 32 -10.88 -11.46 -3.28
N ALA A 33 -10.61 -11.30 -4.58
CA ALA A 33 -11.24 -10.26 -5.39
C ALA A 33 -12.76 -10.42 -5.53
N ASP A 34 -13.28 -11.65 -5.40
CA ASP A 34 -14.70 -11.96 -5.59
C ASP A 34 -15.45 -12.04 -4.23
N SER A 35 -14.73 -12.33 -3.13
CA SER A 35 -15.32 -12.61 -1.81
C SER A 35 -15.20 -11.44 -0.81
N LEU A 36 -14.20 -10.59 -0.96
CA LEU A 36 -13.96 -9.50 -0.02
C LEU A 36 -14.78 -8.24 -0.34
N SER A 37 -15.25 -7.56 0.71
CA SER A 37 -15.78 -6.21 0.59
C SER A 37 -14.68 -5.22 0.15
N ARG A 38 -15.08 -4.03 -0.32
CA ARG A 38 -14.12 -2.98 -0.73
C ARG A 38 -13.14 -2.62 0.40
N GLY A 39 -13.63 -2.45 1.64
CA GLY A 39 -12.79 -2.15 2.79
C GLY A 39 -11.82 -3.28 3.10
N GLN A 40 -12.29 -4.52 3.10
CA GLN A 40 -11.44 -5.70 3.30
C GLN A 40 -10.39 -5.84 2.20
N SER A 41 -10.74 -5.56 0.94
CA SER A 41 -9.79 -5.60 -0.18
C SER A 41 -8.69 -4.54 0.00
N LYS A 42 -9.05 -3.32 0.43
CA LYS A 42 -8.07 -2.27 0.75
C LYS A 42 -7.14 -2.71 1.86
N LEU A 43 -7.69 -3.22 2.97
CA LEU A 43 -6.89 -3.70 4.10
C LEU A 43 -5.95 -4.84 3.70
N LEU A 44 -6.40 -5.76 2.84
CA LEU A 44 -5.55 -6.81 2.29
C LEU A 44 -4.36 -6.23 1.49
N VAL A 45 -4.59 -5.19 0.67
CA VAL A 45 -3.50 -4.51 -0.07
C VAL A 45 -2.49 -3.89 0.90
N TYR A 46 -2.96 -3.20 1.94
CA TYR A 46 -2.07 -2.67 2.98
C TYR A 46 -1.28 -3.79 3.67
N ALA A 47 -1.93 -4.87 4.08
CA ALA A 47 -1.28 -6.02 4.71
C ALA A 47 -0.16 -6.62 3.83
N LEU A 48 -0.40 -6.76 2.53
CA LEU A 48 0.61 -7.23 1.57
C LEU A 48 1.80 -6.27 1.45
N LYS A 49 1.55 -4.95 1.41
CA LYS A 49 2.62 -3.94 1.37
C LYS A 49 3.45 -3.94 2.66
N LEU A 50 2.79 -4.06 3.80
CA LEU A 50 3.46 -4.16 5.10
C LEU A 50 4.29 -5.45 5.20
N ALA A 51 3.78 -6.58 4.71
CA ALA A 51 4.52 -7.84 4.66
C ALA A 51 5.76 -7.74 3.76
N GLN A 52 5.67 -7.05 2.61
CA GLN A 52 6.82 -6.76 1.76
C GLN A 52 7.87 -5.93 2.49
N ALA A 53 7.46 -4.89 3.24
CA ALA A 53 8.38 -4.06 4.01
C ALA A 53 9.07 -4.85 5.13
N ALA A 54 8.31 -5.69 5.85
CA ALA A 54 8.86 -6.56 6.89
C ALA A 54 9.89 -7.54 6.30
N HIS A 55 9.56 -8.16 5.18
CA HIS A 55 10.48 -9.06 4.48
C HIS A 55 11.74 -8.32 4.00
N PHE A 56 11.58 -7.16 3.36
CA PHE A 56 12.72 -6.34 2.91
C PHE A 56 13.64 -5.99 4.08
N LYS A 57 13.08 -5.55 5.21
CA LYS A 57 13.86 -5.25 6.42
C LYS A 57 14.57 -6.48 6.95
N ALA A 58 13.91 -7.63 6.99
CA ALA A 58 14.50 -8.88 7.47
C ALA A 58 15.70 -9.34 6.63
N VAL A 59 15.63 -9.13 5.30
CA VAL A 59 16.69 -9.56 4.37
C VAL A 59 17.83 -8.55 4.29
N THR A 60 17.52 -7.24 4.29
CA THR A 60 18.52 -6.18 4.01
C THR A 60 18.99 -5.43 5.24
N GLY A 61 18.27 -5.51 6.36
CA GLY A 61 18.45 -4.67 7.54
C GLY A 61 17.97 -3.22 7.39
N ASN A 62 17.50 -2.83 6.19
CA ASN A 62 17.05 -1.48 5.90
C ASN A 62 15.53 -1.35 6.03
N SER A 63 15.05 -0.15 6.40
CA SER A 63 13.63 0.17 6.42
C SER A 63 13.20 0.90 5.16
N CYS A 64 11.93 0.73 4.77
CA CYS A 64 11.32 1.44 3.66
C CYS A 64 10.82 2.82 4.10
N VAL A 65 10.61 3.71 3.12
CA VAL A 65 9.81 4.92 3.29
C VAL A 65 8.44 4.65 2.67
N PHE A 66 7.37 4.94 3.42
CA PHE A 66 5.99 4.77 2.97
C PHE A 66 5.35 6.11 2.64
N LEU A 67 4.65 6.14 1.51
CA LEU A 67 3.78 7.25 1.12
C LEU A 67 2.34 6.71 1.14
N LEU A 68 1.52 7.23 2.05
CA LEU A 68 0.15 6.80 2.31
C LEU A 68 -0.78 7.94 1.90
N ASP A 69 -1.27 7.87 0.69
CA ASP A 69 -2.12 8.91 0.13
C ASP A 69 -3.55 8.73 0.61
N ASP A 70 -4.10 9.80 1.17
CA ASP A 70 -5.49 9.88 1.66
C ASP A 70 -5.91 8.73 2.60
N LEU A 71 -4.97 8.30 3.48
CA LEU A 71 -5.17 7.13 4.34
C LEU A 71 -6.47 7.18 5.17
N PRO A 72 -6.88 8.33 5.79
CA PRO A 72 -8.11 8.38 6.57
C PRO A 72 -9.38 8.21 5.75
N ALA A 73 -9.38 8.56 4.46
CA ALA A 73 -10.51 8.32 3.56
C ALA A 73 -10.57 6.87 3.05
N GLU A 74 -9.44 6.15 3.11
CA GLU A 74 -9.33 4.79 2.63
C GLU A 74 -9.65 3.73 3.68
N LEU A 75 -9.37 4.00 4.97
CA LEU A 75 -9.53 3.09 6.09
C LEU A 75 -10.23 3.79 7.26
N ASP A 76 -10.94 3.02 8.07
CA ASP A 76 -11.43 3.52 9.36
C ASP A 76 -10.28 3.78 10.35
N ALA A 77 -10.58 4.53 11.42
CA ALA A 77 -9.58 5.00 12.38
C ALA A 77 -8.83 3.85 13.09
N ASP A 78 -9.47 2.71 13.32
CA ASP A 78 -8.83 1.56 13.98
C ASP A 78 -7.82 0.92 13.02
N ASN A 79 -8.22 0.66 11.79
CA ASN A 79 -7.34 0.12 10.75
C ASN A 79 -6.20 1.10 10.40
N CYS A 80 -6.46 2.41 10.38
CA CYS A 80 -5.41 3.42 10.22
C CYS A 80 -4.35 3.30 11.33
N ARG A 81 -4.78 3.21 12.58
CA ARG A 81 -3.87 3.05 13.73
C ARG A 81 -3.05 1.78 13.61
N ASP A 82 -3.66 0.66 13.28
CA ASP A 82 -2.97 -0.63 13.13
C ASP A 82 -1.88 -0.57 12.05
N VAL A 83 -2.17 0.03 10.90
CA VAL A 83 -1.20 0.23 9.82
C VAL A 83 -0.02 1.08 10.29
N LEU A 84 -0.29 2.23 10.93
CA LEU A 84 0.75 3.15 11.41
C LEU A 84 1.57 2.54 12.56
N ASP A 85 0.93 1.80 13.46
CA ASP A 85 1.61 1.09 14.54
C ASP A 85 2.56 0.03 14.01
N TYR A 86 2.12 -0.71 13.01
CA TYR A 86 2.97 -1.71 12.37
C TYR A 86 4.18 -1.08 11.67
N LEU A 87 3.98 0.03 10.92
CA LEU A 87 5.08 0.78 10.30
C LEU A 87 6.07 1.32 11.33
N ASN A 88 5.58 1.83 12.48
CA ASN A 88 6.43 2.26 13.59
C ASN A 88 7.24 1.08 14.15
N SER A 89 6.63 -0.08 14.34
CA SER A 89 7.32 -1.29 14.84
C SER A 89 8.43 -1.75 13.90
N LEU A 90 8.27 -1.52 12.61
CA LEU A 90 9.30 -1.77 11.61
C LEU A 90 10.37 -0.66 11.54
N GLY A 91 10.19 0.47 12.25
CA GLY A 91 11.08 1.64 12.16
C GLY A 91 11.05 2.28 10.76
N CYS A 92 9.93 2.21 10.08
CA CYS A 92 9.75 2.85 8.78
C CYS A 92 9.46 4.35 8.97
N GLN A 93 10.01 5.18 8.11
CA GLN A 93 9.52 6.53 7.92
C GLN A 93 8.27 6.48 7.04
N TYR A 94 7.26 7.28 7.36
CA TYR A 94 6.08 7.38 6.53
C TYR A 94 5.55 8.81 6.46
N PHE A 95 4.89 9.11 5.35
CA PHE A 95 4.15 10.33 5.10
C PHE A 95 2.71 9.95 4.83
N VAL A 96 1.79 10.63 5.49
CA VAL A 96 0.34 10.41 5.33
C VAL A 96 -0.25 11.70 4.82
N THR A 97 -1.08 11.62 3.78
CA THR A 97 -1.90 12.74 3.32
C THR A 97 -3.36 12.54 3.67
N GLY A 98 -4.12 13.62 3.71
CA GLY A 98 -5.55 13.65 3.93
C GLY A 98 -6.07 15.07 3.85
N VAL A 99 -7.38 15.24 3.91
CA VAL A 99 -8.04 16.54 3.72
C VAL A 99 -8.27 17.26 5.04
N ASP A 100 -8.82 16.56 6.02
CA ASP A 100 -9.24 17.16 7.28
C ASP A 100 -8.20 16.92 8.39
N LYS A 101 -7.93 17.99 9.16
CA LYS A 101 -6.96 17.93 10.27
C LYS A 101 -7.42 16.96 11.37
N GLU A 102 -8.70 16.91 11.62
CA GLU A 102 -9.33 16.08 12.64
C GLU A 102 -9.07 14.59 12.42
N ASP A 103 -8.97 14.16 11.17
CA ASP A 103 -8.66 12.78 10.82
C ASP A 103 -7.26 12.38 11.30
N PHE A 104 -6.32 13.33 11.30
CA PHE A 104 -4.97 13.08 11.78
C PHE A 104 -4.86 13.14 13.30
N GLU A 105 -5.65 13.95 13.99
CA GLU A 105 -5.64 14.04 15.46
C GLU A 105 -6.01 12.69 16.11
N ALA A 106 -6.85 11.89 15.43
CA ALA A 106 -7.24 10.57 15.91
C ALA A 106 -6.16 9.50 15.74
N VAL A 107 -5.21 9.68 14.82
CA VAL A 107 -4.24 8.66 14.43
C VAL A 107 -2.78 9.11 14.56
N ALA A 108 -2.54 10.41 14.79
CA ALA A 108 -1.19 10.96 14.97
C ALA A 108 -0.51 10.37 16.21
N LYS A 109 0.76 10.03 16.07
CA LYS A 109 1.61 9.54 17.15
C LYS A 109 2.41 10.67 17.77
N GLU A 110 2.85 10.46 19.00
CA GLU A 110 3.80 11.37 19.67
C GLU A 110 5.06 11.52 18.79
N GLY A 111 5.44 12.76 18.52
CA GLY A 111 6.57 13.11 17.64
C GLY A 111 6.23 13.19 16.14
N ALA A 112 4.98 12.93 15.73
CA ALA A 112 4.54 13.22 14.38
C ALA A 112 4.62 14.72 14.09
N LYS A 113 4.96 15.09 12.84
CA LYS A 113 4.95 16.47 12.36
C LYS A 113 3.77 16.63 11.42
N LEU A 114 2.97 17.66 11.66
CA LEU A 114 1.83 18.01 10.84
C LEU A 114 2.18 19.21 9.97
N PHE A 115 1.91 19.09 8.68
CA PHE A 115 2.11 20.16 7.70
C PHE A 115 0.78 20.47 7.02
N HIS A 116 0.49 21.75 6.87
CA HIS A 116 -0.61 22.21 6.02
C HIS A 116 -0.05 22.67 4.67
N VAL A 117 -0.71 22.24 3.59
CA VAL A 117 -0.31 22.59 2.21
C VAL A 117 -1.45 23.35 1.57
N GLU A 118 -1.24 24.63 1.28
CA GLU A 118 -2.21 25.48 0.61
C GLU A 118 -1.53 26.28 -0.48
N HIS A 119 -2.12 26.30 -1.70
CA HIS A 119 -1.58 27.02 -2.88
C HIS A 119 -0.09 26.77 -3.15
N GLY A 120 0.40 25.56 -2.90
CA GLY A 120 1.80 25.19 -3.09
C GLY A 120 2.75 25.66 -1.98
N VAL A 121 2.23 26.23 -0.90
CA VAL A 121 3.00 26.66 0.28
C VAL A 121 2.81 25.63 1.39
N ILE A 122 3.91 25.23 2.02
CA ILE A 122 3.93 24.30 3.17
C ILE A 122 4.12 25.12 4.44
N SER A 123 3.24 24.93 5.41
CA SER A 123 3.34 25.51 6.76
C SER A 123 3.28 24.44 7.84
N ASN A 124 3.99 24.63 8.94
CA ASN A 124 3.84 23.79 10.12
C ASN A 124 2.55 24.18 10.85
N VAL A 125 1.85 23.17 11.37
CA VAL A 125 0.62 23.35 12.16
C VAL A 125 0.88 23.03 13.61
#